data_3923aa7592416b4bb776ec44d1276b4e
#
_entry.id   3923aa7592416b4bb776ec44d1276b4e
#
_cell.length_a   1.000
_cell.length_b   1.000
_cell.length_c   1.000
_cell.angle_alpha   90.00
_cell.angle_beta   90.00
_cell.angle_gamma   90.00
#
_symmetry.space_group_name_H-M   'P 1'
#
loop_
_entity.id
_entity.type
_entity.pdbx_description
1 polymer ?
#
loop_
_entity_poly.entity_id
_entity_poly.type
_entity_poly.pdbx_seq_one_letter_code
_entity_poly.pdbx_strand_id
1 'polypeptide(L)'
;MSDDIKSIIEYDEDLENAEAPPLLPKGQYPAEIRGAERKASKSKEGAEYVNVTVYISPDDYPADFTDGDADGVVLSYMRPNPAITVKARFGMKKFASSIGVTLGKKLDLNDWIGKTAIVTVDHEAYDGMDQMRITKVTGA
;
A
#
# COMPACT_ATOMS: atom_id res chain seq x y z
N MET A 1 -10.27 13.51 35.50
CA MET A 1 -10.23 13.79 35.11
C MET A 1 -10.29 13.99 34.00
N SER A 2 -9.91 13.79 33.40
CA SER A 2 -9.83 14.19 32.42
C SER A 2 -10.79 14.52 31.60
N ASP A 3 -11.52 14.55 31.87
CA ASP A 3 -12.55 15.29 31.36
C ASP A 3 -12.15 16.49 30.67
N ASP A 4 -10.88 16.69 30.64
CA ASP A 4 -10.32 17.90 30.09
C ASP A 4 -10.14 17.87 28.58
N ILE A 5 -10.59 16.78 27.96
CA ILE A 5 -10.60 16.70 26.50
C ILE A 5 -11.74 17.56 25.98
N LYS A 6 -11.37 18.71 25.43
CA LYS A 6 -12.32 19.65 24.86
C LYS A 6 -12.51 19.35 23.37
N SER A 7 -13.58 19.83 22.80
CA SER A 7 -13.82 19.71 21.37
C SER A 7 -12.93 20.62 20.52
N ILE A 8 -12.24 21.56 21.15
CA ILE A 8 -11.39 22.52 20.45
C ILE A 8 -9.95 22.02 20.48
N ILE A 9 -9.32 21.93 19.31
CA ILE A 9 -7.90 21.60 19.16
C ILE A 9 -7.20 22.86 18.70
N GLU A 10 -6.16 23.26 19.44
CA GLU A 10 -5.38 24.43 19.12
C GLU A 10 -4.05 24.03 18.49
N TYR A 11 -3.62 24.78 17.49
CA TYR A 11 -2.38 24.54 16.78
C TYR A 11 -1.49 25.78 16.88
N ASP A 12 -0.19 25.56 16.76
CA ASP A 12 0.78 26.65 16.78
C ASP A 12 0.83 27.42 15.47
N GLU A 13 0.25 26.85 14.40
CA GLU A 13 0.13 27.49 13.10
C GLU A 13 -1.28 27.30 12.55
N ASP A 14 -1.66 28.13 11.59
CA ASP A 14 -2.96 28.03 10.93
C ASP A 14 -3.02 26.75 10.09
N LEU A 15 -4.06 25.96 10.29
CA LEU A 15 -4.25 24.71 9.53
C LEU A 15 -4.36 24.94 8.02
N GLU A 16 -4.78 26.11 7.58
CA GLU A 16 -4.81 26.43 6.17
C GLU A 16 -3.43 26.41 5.51
N ASN A 17 -2.39 26.59 6.32
CA ASN A 17 -1.00 26.57 5.85
C ASN A 17 -0.41 25.17 5.88
N ALA A 18 -1.14 24.18 6.38
CA ALA A 18 -0.65 22.81 6.43
C ALA A 18 -0.53 22.25 5.01
N GLU A 19 0.59 21.61 4.73
CA GLU A 19 0.86 20.99 3.43
C GLU A 19 0.97 19.49 3.58
N ALA A 20 0.65 18.78 2.50
CA ALA A 20 0.85 17.34 2.48
C ALA A 20 2.35 17.03 2.53
N PRO A 21 2.76 15.92 3.19
CA PRO A 21 4.14 15.48 3.12
C PRO A 21 4.55 15.25 1.66
N PRO A 22 5.84 15.44 1.32
CA PRO A 22 6.30 15.17 -0.04
C PRO A 22 6.06 13.73 -0.44
N LEU A 23 5.71 13.51 -1.69
CA LEU A 23 5.56 12.17 -2.23
C LEU A 23 6.92 11.50 -2.39
N LEU A 24 6.96 10.20 -2.09
CA LEU A 24 8.14 9.39 -2.37
C LEU A 24 8.44 9.46 -3.87
N PRO A 25 9.69 9.72 -4.28
CA PRO A 25 10.03 9.78 -5.70
C PRO A 25 9.68 8.49 -6.44
N LYS A 26 9.37 8.60 -7.71
CA LYS A 26 9.14 7.44 -8.56
C LYS A 26 10.36 6.53 -8.54
N GLY A 27 10.13 5.22 -8.46
CA GLY A 27 11.21 4.26 -8.46
C GLY A 27 10.81 2.95 -7.83
N GLN A 28 11.80 2.11 -7.57
CA GLN A 28 11.61 0.81 -6.95
C GLN A 28 12.09 0.85 -5.51
N TYR A 29 11.31 0.24 -4.62
CA TYR A 29 11.61 0.25 -3.19
C TYR A 29 11.35 -1.13 -2.59
N PRO A 30 12.20 -1.58 -1.66
CA PRO A 30 11.84 -2.72 -0.82
C PRO A 30 10.60 -2.36 0.02
N ALA A 31 9.69 -3.31 0.15
CA ALA A 31 8.48 -3.10 0.93
C ALA A 31 8.12 -4.37 1.70
N GLU A 32 7.44 -4.18 2.82
CA GLU A 32 6.94 -5.28 3.64
C GLU A 32 5.42 -5.31 3.56
N ILE A 33 4.85 -6.50 3.42
CA ILE A 33 3.40 -6.65 3.44
C ILE A 33 2.94 -6.64 4.89
N ARG A 34 2.07 -5.70 5.23
CA ARG A 34 1.54 -5.55 6.58
C ARG A 34 0.08 -5.91 6.71
N GLY A 35 -0.59 -6.10 5.61
CA GLY A 35 -1.99 -6.53 5.61
C GLY A 35 -2.38 -7.08 4.27
N ALA A 36 -3.37 -7.98 4.28
CA ALA A 36 -3.97 -8.51 3.07
C ALA A 36 -5.38 -8.97 3.42
N GLU A 37 -6.38 -8.43 2.73
CA GLU A 37 -7.78 -8.79 2.99
C GLU A 37 -8.60 -8.83 1.73
N ARG A 38 -9.59 -9.72 1.73
CA ARG A 38 -10.60 -9.77 0.68
C ARG A 38 -11.64 -8.70 0.96
N LYS A 39 -12.02 -7.96 -0.07
CA LYS A 39 -13.05 -6.93 0.04
C LYS A 39 -14.00 -7.02 -1.13
N ALA A 40 -15.25 -6.64 -0.91
CA ALA A 40 -16.24 -6.56 -1.98
C ALA A 40 -15.94 -5.33 -2.84
N SER A 41 -16.07 -5.52 -4.16
CA SER A 41 -15.90 -4.41 -5.09
C SER A 41 -17.12 -3.49 -5.05
N LYS A 42 -16.90 -2.19 -4.96
CA LYS A 42 -17.98 -1.20 -4.98
C LYS A 42 -18.45 -0.90 -6.41
N SER A 43 -17.58 -1.15 -7.37
CA SER A 43 -17.86 -0.81 -8.78
C SER A 43 -18.46 -1.98 -9.56
N LYS A 44 -18.40 -3.20 -9.04
CA LYS A 44 -18.89 -4.39 -9.74
C LYS A 44 -19.53 -5.33 -8.75
N GLU A 45 -20.85 -5.46 -8.83
CA GLU A 45 -21.62 -6.31 -7.94
C GLU A 45 -21.16 -7.78 -8.04
N GLY A 46 -21.03 -8.42 -6.88
CA GLY A 46 -20.61 -9.82 -6.80
C GLY A 46 -19.13 -10.05 -7.01
N ALA A 47 -18.36 -9.04 -7.33
CA ALA A 47 -16.91 -9.17 -7.49
C ALA A 47 -16.18 -8.83 -6.19
N GLU A 48 -15.00 -9.42 -6.03
CA GLU A 48 -14.13 -9.15 -4.89
C GLU A 48 -12.75 -8.70 -5.38
N TYR A 49 -12.02 -8.06 -4.51
CA TYR A 49 -10.60 -7.79 -4.73
C TYR A 49 -9.81 -8.07 -3.46
N VAL A 50 -8.51 -8.25 -3.59
CA VAL A 50 -7.61 -8.36 -2.45
C VAL A 50 -6.93 -7.00 -2.28
N ASN A 51 -7.07 -6.43 -1.09
CA ASN A 51 -6.35 -5.20 -0.74
C ASN A 51 -5.11 -5.57 0.03
N VAL A 52 -3.94 -5.32 -0.55
CA VAL A 52 -2.65 -5.58 0.07
C VAL A 52 -2.10 -4.25 0.59
N THR A 53 -1.79 -4.23 1.88
CA THR A 53 -1.19 -3.04 2.50
C THR A 53 0.32 -3.27 2.58
N VAL A 54 1.08 -2.37 1.97
CA VAL A 54 2.54 -2.45 1.95
C VAL A 54 3.14 -1.26 2.68
N TYR A 55 4.29 -1.48 3.31
CA TYR A 55 5.02 -0.47 4.05
C TYR A 55 6.43 -0.32 3.50
N ILE A 56 6.83 0.92 3.23
CA ILE A 56 8.19 1.27 2.80
C ILE A 56 8.85 2.02 3.95
N SER A 57 9.97 1.49 4.44
CA SER A 57 10.71 2.09 5.55
C SER A 57 11.42 3.38 5.11
N PRO A 58 11.52 4.39 5.98
CA PRO A 58 12.36 5.56 5.69
C PRO A 58 13.81 5.20 5.39
N ASP A 59 14.30 4.08 5.91
CA ASP A 59 15.66 3.61 5.65
C ASP A 59 15.89 3.28 4.18
N ASP A 60 14.82 3.04 3.43
CA ASP A 60 14.88 2.70 2.01
C ASP A 60 14.63 3.90 1.10
N TYR A 61 14.47 5.09 1.66
CA TYR A 61 14.32 6.30 0.88
C TYR A 61 15.61 6.65 0.12
N PRO A 62 15.51 7.30 -1.05
CA PRO A 62 16.70 7.82 -1.71
C PRO A 62 17.48 8.78 -0.80
N ALA A 63 18.81 8.78 -0.93
CA ALA A 63 19.66 9.58 -0.07
C ALA A 63 19.37 11.08 -0.16
N ASP A 64 18.89 11.54 -1.32
CA ASP A 64 18.56 12.95 -1.55
C ASP A 64 17.11 13.31 -1.18
N PHE A 65 16.32 12.33 -0.73
CA PHE A 65 14.95 12.55 -0.27
C PHE A 65 14.96 12.69 1.25
N THR A 66 15.16 13.91 1.73
CA THR A 66 15.43 14.17 3.15
C THR A 66 14.24 14.70 3.93
N ASP A 67 13.16 15.08 3.26
CA ASP A 67 11.97 15.67 3.87
C ASP A 67 10.74 14.76 3.79
N GLY A 68 10.96 13.46 3.56
CA GLY A 68 9.88 12.47 3.55
C GLY A 68 9.36 12.16 4.95
N ASP A 69 8.27 11.40 5.00
CA ASP A 69 7.64 11.02 6.26
C ASP A 69 8.58 10.14 7.07
N ALA A 70 8.88 10.56 8.29
CA ALA A 70 9.77 9.83 9.20
C ALA A 70 9.19 8.49 9.66
N ASP A 71 7.88 8.30 9.54
CA ASP A 71 7.21 7.05 9.93
C ASP A 71 7.14 6.04 8.79
N GLY A 72 7.60 6.41 7.61
CA GLY A 72 7.55 5.55 6.43
C GLY A 72 6.30 5.81 5.58
N VAL A 73 6.14 5.02 4.54
CA VAL A 73 5.05 5.18 3.59
C VAL A 73 4.22 3.90 3.57
N VAL A 74 2.89 4.05 3.72
CA VAL A 74 1.94 2.95 3.63
C VAL A 74 1.11 3.14 2.38
N LEU A 75 1.09 2.11 1.52
CA LEU A 75 0.34 2.14 0.27
C LEU A 75 -0.52 0.90 0.14
N SER A 76 -1.61 1.03 -0.59
CA SER A 76 -2.50 -0.08 -0.92
C SER A 76 -2.26 -0.55 -2.34
N TYR A 77 -2.30 -1.88 -2.51
CA TYR A 77 -2.20 -2.52 -3.81
C TYR A 77 -3.42 -3.43 -3.98
N MET A 78 -4.29 -3.09 -4.91
CA MET A 78 -5.59 -3.76 -5.05
C MET A 78 -5.58 -4.87 -6.09
N ARG A 79 -4.47 -5.49 -6.26
CA ARG A 79 -4.26 -6.72 -7.01
C ARG A 79 -3.55 -7.69 -6.07
N PRO A 80 -3.59 -8.95 -6.25
CA PRO A 80 -4.20 -9.74 -7.32
C PRO A 80 -5.71 -9.94 -7.15
N ASN A 81 -6.35 -10.48 -8.17
CA ASN A 81 -7.77 -10.76 -8.20
C ASN A 81 -8.03 -12.17 -7.63
N PRO A 82 -8.94 -12.32 -6.64
CA PRO A 82 -9.21 -13.63 -6.05
C PRO A 82 -10.18 -14.51 -6.87
N ALA A 83 -10.61 -14.07 -8.03
CA ALA A 83 -11.52 -14.83 -8.87
C ALA A 83 -10.87 -16.15 -9.36
N ILE A 84 -11.72 -17.10 -9.77
CA ILE A 84 -11.28 -18.43 -10.17
C ILE A 84 -11.04 -18.57 -11.67
N THR A 85 -11.11 -17.48 -12.43
CA THR A 85 -10.82 -17.52 -13.87
C THR A 85 -9.36 -17.85 -14.12
N VAL A 86 -9.05 -18.36 -15.32
CA VAL A 86 -7.68 -18.70 -15.68
C VAL A 86 -6.75 -17.51 -15.55
N LYS A 87 -7.17 -16.35 -16.05
CA LYS A 87 -6.37 -15.14 -16.00
C LYS A 87 -6.12 -14.68 -14.55
N ALA A 88 -7.16 -14.71 -13.72
CA ALA A 88 -7.04 -14.29 -12.32
C ALA A 88 -6.14 -15.24 -11.53
N ARG A 89 -6.26 -16.54 -11.75
CA ARG A 89 -5.40 -17.53 -11.07
C ARG A 89 -3.94 -17.38 -11.49
N PHE A 90 -3.68 -17.06 -12.74
CA PHE A 90 -2.31 -16.81 -13.19
C PHE A 90 -1.73 -15.57 -12.55
N GLY A 91 -2.51 -14.48 -12.46
CA GLY A 91 -2.08 -13.27 -11.77
C GLY A 91 -1.82 -13.49 -10.28
N MET A 92 -2.67 -14.28 -9.63
CA MET A 92 -2.48 -14.65 -8.22
C MET A 92 -1.20 -15.46 -8.04
N LYS A 93 -0.95 -16.42 -8.93
CA LYS A 93 0.28 -17.22 -8.91
C LYS A 93 1.51 -16.33 -9.03
N LYS A 94 1.51 -15.40 -9.98
CA LYS A 94 2.64 -14.49 -10.18
C LYS A 94 2.90 -13.66 -8.93
N PHE A 95 1.83 -13.11 -8.35
CA PHE A 95 1.95 -12.28 -7.15
C PHE A 95 2.48 -13.08 -5.97
N ALA A 96 1.86 -14.22 -5.67
CA ALA A 96 2.26 -15.05 -4.54
C ALA A 96 3.70 -15.53 -4.68
N SER A 97 4.11 -15.90 -5.89
CA SER A 97 5.50 -16.29 -6.15
C SER A 97 6.47 -15.14 -5.91
N SER A 98 6.08 -13.91 -6.27
CA SER A 98 6.96 -12.75 -6.12
C SER A 98 7.24 -12.42 -4.65
N ILE A 99 6.34 -12.78 -3.75
CA ILE A 99 6.51 -12.53 -2.30
C ILE A 99 6.96 -13.80 -1.56
N GLY A 100 7.24 -14.89 -2.27
CA GLY A 100 7.79 -16.11 -1.67
C GLY A 100 6.78 -16.97 -0.93
N VAL A 101 5.51 -16.91 -1.29
CA VAL A 101 4.47 -17.72 -0.66
C VAL A 101 4.34 -19.07 -1.37
N THR A 102 4.23 -20.14 -0.58
CA THR A 102 4.04 -21.50 -1.10
C THR A 102 2.66 -21.61 -1.75
N LEU A 103 2.63 -22.18 -2.94
CA LEU A 103 1.41 -22.32 -3.73
C LEU A 103 0.79 -23.70 -3.55
N GLY A 104 -0.55 -23.74 -3.62
CA GLY A 104 -1.32 -24.97 -3.52
C GLY A 104 -2.76 -24.70 -3.87
N LYS A 105 -3.66 -25.58 -3.43
CA LYS A 105 -5.10 -25.41 -3.68
C LYS A 105 -5.74 -24.34 -2.80
N LYS A 106 -5.13 -24.06 -1.65
CA LYS A 106 -5.61 -23.06 -0.71
C LYS A 106 -4.60 -21.94 -0.60
N LEU A 107 -5.07 -20.75 -0.41
CA LEU A 107 -4.25 -19.58 -0.23
C LEU A 107 -4.76 -18.83 1.00
N ASP A 108 -3.91 -18.73 2.01
CA ASP A 108 -4.24 -17.97 3.21
C ASP A 108 -3.52 -16.62 3.15
N LEU A 109 -4.30 -15.55 3.09
CA LEU A 109 -3.74 -14.20 3.01
C LEU A 109 -2.92 -13.84 4.23
N ASN A 110 -3.18 -14.48 5.38
CA ASN A 110 -2.39 -14.23 6.59
C ASN A 110 -0.93 -14.66 6.41
N ASP A 111 -0.64 -15.61 5.51
CA ASP A 111 0.71 -16.03 5.22
C ASP A 111 1.53 -14.97 4.49
N TRP A 112 0.86 -13.96 3.95
CA TRP A 112 1.52 -12.87 3.23
C TRP A 112 2.10 -11.82 4.16
N ILE A 113 1.57 -11.72 5.38
CA ILE A 113 1.99 -10.69 6.34
C ILE A 113 3.44 -10.95 6.76
N GLY A 114 4.27 -9.92 6.67
CA GLY A 114 5.68 -10.00 6.96
C GLY A 114 6.56 -10.37 5.77
N LYS A 115 5.95 -10.76 4.64
CA LYS A 115 6.70 -11.02 3.41
C LYS A 115 7.21 -9.72 2.81
N THR A 116 8.30 -9.81 2.07
CA THR A 116 8.91 -8.65 1.44
C THR A 116 8.89 -8.78 -0.08
N ALA A 117 8.86 -7.65 -0.74
CA ALA A 117 8.88 -7.57 -2.20
C ALA A 117 9.49 -6.24 -2.62
N ILE A 118 9.79 -6.11 -3.90
CA ILE A 118 10.16 -4.83 -4.49
C ILE A 118 8.93 -4.26 -5.16
N VAL A 119 8.54 -3.04 -4.77
CA VAL A 119 7.39 -2.37 -5.35
C VAL A 119 7.87 -1.21 -6.22
N THR A 120 7.21 -1.01 -7.34
CA THR A 120 7.45 0.16 -8.20
C THR A 120 6.43 1.22 -7.84
N VAL A 121 6.92 2.36 -7.40
CA VAL A 121 6.08 3.51 -7.03
C VAL A 121 6.07 4.50 -8.19
N ASP A 122 4.88 4.93 -8.56
CA ASP A 122 4.67 5.98 -9.54
C ASP A 122 3.74 7.03 -8.94
N HIS A 123 3.52 8.10 -9.66
CA HIS A 123 2.59 9.14 -9.24
C HIS A 123 1.43 9.19 -10.21
N GLU A 124 0.24 9.47 -9.68
CA GLU A 124 -0.93 9.71 -10.52
C GLU A 124 -1.71 10.90 -9.97
N ALA A 125 -2.36 11.62 -10.86
CA ALA A 125 -3.25 12.69 -10.47
C ALA A 125 -4.63 12.10 -10.15
N TYR A 126 -5.16 12.45 -8.99
CA TYR A 126 -6.50 12.05 -8.59
C TYR A 126 -7.17 13.25 -7.92
N ASP A 127 -8.32 13.65 -8.44
CA ASP A 127 -9.11 14.77 -7.89
C ASP A 127 -8.27 16.05 -7.73
N GLY A 128 -7.41 16.33 -8.73
CA GLY A 128 -6.58 17.54 -8.75
C GLY A 128 -5.32 17.47 -7.89
N MET A 129 -5.05 16.34 -7.26
CA MET A 129 -3.87 16.15 -6.40
C MET A 129 -3.05 14.95 -6.90
N ASP A 130 -1.74 15.09 -6.82
CA ASP A 130 -0.85 13.96 -7.09
C ASP A 130 -0.79 13.03 -5.91
N GLN A 131 -0.80 11.73 -6.17
CA GLN A 131 -0.67 10.71 -5.13
C GLN A 131 0.21 9.57 -5.62
N MET A 132 0.75 8.82 -4.65
CA MET A 132 1.59 7.66 -4.94
C MET A 132 0.74 6.45 -5.32
N ARG A 133 1.28 5.64 -6.22
CA ARG A 133 0.62 4.44 -6.68
C ARG A 133 1.64 3.35 -6.90
N ILE A 134 1.30 2.11 -6.51
CA ILE A 134 2.10 0.94 -6.85
C ILE A 134 1.65 0.43 -8.21
N THR A 135 2.58 0.35 -9.15
CA THR A 135 2.31 -0.13 -10.50
C THR A 135 2.81 -1.54 -10.74
N LYS A 136 3.74 -2.03 -9.92
CA LYS A 136 4.33 -3.35 -10.11
C LYS A 136 4.89 -3.87 -8.78
N VAL A 137 4.77 -5.18 -8.60
CA VAL A 137 5.38 -5.89 -7.45
C VAL A 137 6.23 -7.02 -8.01
N THR A 138 7.49 -7.11 -7.57
CA THR A 138 8.40 -8.17 -7.99
C THR A 138 9.05 -8.81 -6.78
N GLY A 139 9.70 -9.94 -6.97
CA GLY A 139 10.42 -10.60 -5.89
C GLY A 139 11.58 -9.77 -5.36
N ALA A 140 11.78 -9.86 -4.08
CA ALA A 140 12.90 -9.19 -3.43
C ALA A 140 14.20 -9.95 -3.64
#